data_9cf207ec8772aae6c99aaabc58800f87
#
_entry.id   9cf207ec8772aae6c99aaabc58800f87
#
_cell.length_a   1.000
_cell.length_b   1.000
_cell.length_c   1.000
_cell.angle_alpha   90.00
_cell.angle_beta   90.00
_cell.angle_gamma   90.00
#
_symmetry.space_group_name_H-M   'P 1'
#
loop_
_entity.id
_entity.type
_entity.pdbx_description
1 polymer ?
#
loop_
_entity_poly.entity_id
_entity_poly.type
_entity_poly.pdbx_seq_one_letter_code
_entity_poly.pdbx_strand_id
1 'polypeptide(L)'
;MRRSVLACVLLASLLPASYAGDGAAEVRRAAQMVGQSLQAKQPGSLRKLLPDTGKVELSLQRLGPEDGAFAPPQVEALFRDFLASGSVRSYEVVRVEGECKAHGVAHARASVVDRQGSPARVGLHLTFQLEEGRWVLRGMRETAE
;
A
#
# COMPACT_ATOMS: atom_id res chain seq x y z
N MET A 1 42.15 -39.01 -41.26
CA MET A 1 40.76 -38.57 -41.36
C MET A 1 40.26 -38.16 -39.96
N ARG A 2 40.26 -36.91 -39.67
CA ARG A 2 39.76 -36.42 -38.39
C ARG A 2 38.50 -35.57 -38.67
N ARG A 3 37.36 -36.05 -38.20
CA ARG A 3 36.11 -35.32 -38.25
C ARG A 3 35.98 -34.49 -36.97
N SER A 4 36.13 -33.19 -37.10
CA SER A 4 35.85 -32.23 -36.04
C SER A 4 34.34 -32.04 -35.97
N VAL A 5 33.76 -32.44 -34.84
CA VAL A 5 32.38 -32.16 -34.50
C VAL A 5 32.37 -30.81 -33.81
N LEU A 6 31.86 -29.80 -34.48
CA LEU A 6 31.58 -28.48 -33.88
C LEU A 6 30.34 -28.61 -33.02
N ALA A 7 30.52 -28.57 -31.73
CA ALA A 7 29.40 -28.46 -30.82
C ALA A 7 28.97 -26.96 -30.74
N CYS A 8 27.85 -26.67 -31.39
CA CYS A 8 27.16 -25.39 -31.19
C CYS A 8 26.55 -25.38 -29.79
N VAL A 9 27.20 -24.68 -28.87
CA VAL A 9 26.61 -24.34 -27.58
C VAL A 9 25.64 -23.20 -27.82
N LEU A 10 24.34 -23.51 -27.88
CA LEU A 10 23.27 -22.54 -27.78
C LEU A 10 23.23 -22.00 -26.37
N LEU A 11 23.84 -20.85 -26.18
CA LEU A 11 23.54 -20.03 -25.01
C LEU A 11 22.11 -19.50 -25.17
N ALA A 12 21.19 -20.19 -24.55
CA ALA A 12 19.87 -19.62 -24.30
C ALA A 12 20.05 -18.47 -23.30
N SER A 13 20.12 -17.26 -23.81
CA SER A 13 20.03 -16.06 -22.99
C SER A 13 18.63 -16.04 -22.38
N LEU A 14 18.55 -16.44 -21.13
CA LEU A 14 17.41 -16.20 -20.28
C LEU A 14 17.31 -14.69 -20.08
N LEU A 15 16.53 -14.03 -20.93
CA LEU A 15 16.09 -12.67 -20.69
C LEU A 15 15.26 -12.68 -19.41
N PRO A 16 15.60 -11.90 -18.40
CA PRO A 16 14.76 -11.79 -17.22
C PRO A 16 13.38 -11.28 -17.66
N ALA A 17 12.35 -11.98 -17.21
CA ALA A 17 10.98 -11.61 -17.48
C ALA A 17 10.73 -10.14 -17.12
N SER A 18 10.05 -9.44 -18.01
CA SER A 18 9.75 -8.03 -17.99
C SER A 18 9.41 -7.49 -16.59
N TYR A 19 10.05 -6.41 -16.21
CA TYR A 19 9.79 -5.61 -15.00
C TYR A 19 8.38 -4.99 -14.90
N ALA A 20 7.52 -5.21 -15.90
CA ALA A 20 6.19 -4.60 -15.98
C ALA A 20 5.17 -5.10 -14.95
N GLY A 21 5.46 -6.20 -14.22
CA GLY A 21 4.58 -6.74 -13.18
C GLY A 21 5.01 -6.42 -11.75
N ASP A 22 6.27 -6.03 -11.54
CA ASP A 22 6.86 -5.92 -10.20
C ASP A 22 6.32 -4.72 -9.41
N GLY A 23 6.07 -3.60 -10.08
CA GLY A 23 5.52 -2.40 -9.46
C GLY A 23 4.11 -2.60 -8.89
N ALA A 24 3.23 -3.25 -9.63
CA ALA A 24 1.87 -3.54 -9.17
C ALA A 24 1.87 -4.52 -7.98
N ALA A 25 2.73 -5.53 -8.01
CA ALA A 25 2.87 -6.49 -6.92
C ALA A 25 3.43 -5.82 -5.66
N GLU A 26 4.37 -4.91 -5.80
CA GLU A 26 4.95 -4.16 -4.68
C GLU A 26 3.95 -3.17 -4.08
N VAL A 27 3.18 -2.46 -4.90
CA VAL A 27 2.10 -1.58 -4.44
C VAL A 27 1.03 -2.38 -3.71
N ARG A 28 0.64 -3.53 -4.23
CA ARG A 28 -0.31 -4.44 -3.56
C ARG A 28 0.22 -4.88 -2.20
N ARG A 29 1.48 -5.25 -2.12
CA ARG A 29 2.12 -5.64 -0.86
C ARG A 29 2.15 -4.49 0.14
N ALA A 30 2.50 -3.28 -0.30
CA ALA A 30 2.47 -2.09 0.55
C ALA A 30 1.05 -1.80 1.06
N ALA A 31 0.04 -1.89 0.20
CA ALA A 31 -1.35 -1.73 0.58
C ALA A 31 -1.82 -2.79 1.58
N GLN A 32 -1.39 -4.03 1.41
CA GLN A 32 -1.67 -5.13 2.36
C GLN A 32 -1.02 -4.87 3.72
N MET A 33 0.18 -4.32 3.75
CA MET A 33 0.87 -3.96 4.99
C MET A 33 0.14 -2.84 5.76
N VAL A 34 -0.46 -1.89 5.06
CA VAL A 34 -1.35 -0.89 5.69
C VAL A 34 -2.49 -1.60 6.42
N GLY A 35 -3.18 -2.49 5.73
CA GLY A 35 -4.29 -3.25 6.32
C GLY A 35 -3.87 -4.09 7.53
N GLN A 36 -2.75 -4.78 7.44
CA GLN A 36 -2.20 -5.58 8.54
C GLN A 36 -1.90 -4.72 9.78
N SER A 37 -1.30 -3.56 9.57
CA SER A 37 -1.01 -2.62 10.66
C SER A 37 -2.27 -2.14 11.36
N LEU A 38 -3.31 -1.83 10.60
CA LEU A 38 -4.59 -1.38 11.14
C LEU A 38 -5.34 -2.50 11.86
N GLN A 39 -5.41 -3.69 11.27
CA GLN A 39 -6.09 -4.84 11.89
C GLN A 39 -5.40 -5.30 13.18
N ALA A 40 -4.08 -5.26 13.21
CA ALA A 40 -3.29 -5.64 14.38
C ALA A 40 -3.25 -4.55 15.48
N LYS A 41 -3.85 -3.39 15.22
CA LYS A 41 -3.77 -2.21 16.10
C LYS A 41 -2.33 -1.79 16.42
N GLN A 42 -1.49 -1.83 15.38
CA GLN A 42 -0.07 -1.49 15.46
C GLN A 42 0.25 -0.32 14.53
N PRO A 43 -0.17 0.91 14.85
CA PRO A 43 0.06 2.06 13.98
C PRO A 43 1.55 2.37 13.79
N GLY A 44 2.40 1.98 14.72
CA GLY A 44 3.85 2.11 14.58
C GLY A 44 4.44 1.32 13.39
N SER A 45 3.77 0.27 12.97
CA SER A 45 4.18 -0.50 11.78
C SER A 45 4.00 0.27 10.47
N LEU A 46 3.17 1.33 10.48
CA LEU A 46 3.00 2.20 9.32
C LEU A 46 4.25 3.03 9.00
N ARG A 47 5.15 3.24 9.95
CA ARG A 47 6.37 4.05 9.73
C ARG A 47 7.17 3.59 8.53
N LYS A 48 7.21 2.29 8.28
CA LYS A 48 7.92 1.71 7.13
C LYS A 48 7.30 2.09 5.78
N LEU A 49 6.04 2.49 5.80
CA LEU A 49 5.27 2.85 4.61
C LEU A 49 5.08 4.37 4.49
N LEU A 50 5.45 5.13 5.50
CA LEU A 50 5.33 6.58 5.48
C LEU A 50 6.58 7.21 4.87
N PRO A 51 6.44 8.37 4.20
CA PRO A 51 7.59 9.06 3.64
C PRO A 51 8.51 9.61 4.72
N ASP A 52 9.79 9.77 4.41
CA ASP A 52 10.75 10.39 5.32
C ASP A 52 10.53 11.90 5.41
N THR A 53 10.11 12.52 4.31
CA THR A 53 9.85 13.95 4.22
C THR A 53 8.53 14.20 3.50
N GLY A 54 7.96 15.38 3.72
CA GLY A 54 6.70 15.76 3.11
C GLY A 54 5.50 15.28 3.90
N LYS A 55 4.34 15.38 3.28
CA LYS A 55 3.05 15.13 3.95
C LYS A 55 2.28 14.02 3.27
N VAL A 56 1.38 13.42 4.03
CA VAL A 56 0.41 12.43 3.56
C VAL A 56 -0.96 13.08 3.57
N GLU A 57 -1.68 12.98 2.47
CA GLU A 57 -3.04 13.50 2.38
C GLU A 57 -4.03 12.45 2.89
N LEU A 58 -4.83 12.84 3.85
CA LEU A 58 -5.88 12.01 4.42
C LEU A 58 -7.24 12.64 4.19
N SER A 59 -8.21 11.85 3.77
CA SER A 59 -9.61 12.23 3.70
C SER A 59 -10.43 11.07 4.26
N LEU A 60 -10.61 11.08 5.58
CA LEU A 60 -11.17 9.98 6.35
C LEU A 60 -12.41 10.47 7.12
N GLN A 61 -13.39 9.59 7.26
CA GLN A 61 -14.60 9.85 8.03
C GLN A 61 -14.80 8.79 9.12
N ARG A 62 -14.89 7.53 8.75
CA ARG A 62 -15.11 6.41 9.67
C ARG A 62 -13.85 5.98 10.39
N LEU A 63 -12.71 6.09 9.71
CA LEU A 63 -11.37 5.86 10.28
C LEU A 63 -10.84 7.05 11.11
N GLY A 64 -11.66 8.06 11.33
CA GLY A 64 -11.34 9.28 12.02
C GLY A 64 -11.78 10.47 11.17
N PRO A 65 -12.41 11.49 11.73
CA PRO A 65 -12.90 12.62 10.97
C PRO A 65 -11.75 13.57 10.59
N GLU A 66 -10.81 13.08 9.80
CA GLU A 66 -9.59 13.79 9.45
C GLU A 66 -9.56 14.10 7.95
N ASP A 67 -9.32 15.34 7.64
CA ASP A 67 -9.21 15.83 6.28
C ASP A 67 -8.08 16.84 6.20
N GLY A 68 -7.09 16.57 5.37
CA GLY A 68 -5.95 17.45 5.19
C GLY A 68 -4.64 16.72 4.94
N ALA A 69 -3.56 17.48 5.01
CA ALA A 69 -2.20 16.98 4.79
C ALA A 69 -1.43 16.96 6.12
N PHE A 70 -0.89 15.79 6.47
CA PHE A 70 -0.29 15.55 7.76
C PHE A 70 1.15 15.04 7.61
N ALA A 71 2.02 15.47 8.52
CA ALA A 71 3.36 14.91 8.61
C ALA A 71 3.30 13.43 9.07
N PRO A 72 4.27 12.59 8.70
CA PRO A 72 4.25 11.17 9.06
C PRO A 72 4.02 10.87 10.54
N PRO A 73 4.62 11.57 11.51
CA PRO A 73 4.32 11.33 12.93
C PRO A 73 2.87 11.64 13.30
N GLN A 74 2.26 12.62 12.65
CA GLN A 74 0.85 12.96 12.86
C GLN A 74 -0.08 11.87 12.30
N VAL A 75 0.24 11.30 11.15
CA VAL A 75 -0.50 10.18 10.56
C VAL A 75 -0.52 9.00 11.54
N GLU A 76 0.62 8.63 12.07
CA GLU A 76 0.73 7.56 13.07
C GLU A 76 -0.11 7.87 14.31
N ALA A 77 -0.07 9.10 14.80
CA ALA A 77 -0.84 9.52 15.96
C ALA A 77 -2.35 9.47 15.72
N LEU A 78 -2.81 9.89 14.52
CA LEU A 78 -4.22 9.83 14.14
C LEU A 78 -4.75 8.39 14.14
N PHE A 79 -3.99 7.46 13.57
CA PHE A 79 -4.38 6.05 13.58
C PHE A 79 -4.30 5.43 14.99
N ARG A 80 -3.35 5.85 15.80
CA ARG A 80 -3.29 5.43 17.20
C ARG A 80 -4.54 5.86 17.97
N ASP A 81 -4.98 7.10 17.77
CA ASP A 81 -6.19 7.62 18.41
C ASP A 81 -7.44 6.88 17.92
N PHE A 82 -7.55 6.63 16.61
CA PHE A 82 -8.65 5.84 16.07
C PHE A 82 -8.67 4.44 16.67
N LEU A 83 -7.55 3.74 16.66
CA LEU A 83 -7.45 2.35 17.10
C LEU A 83 -7.58 2.16 18.62
N ALA A 84 -7.49 3.25 19.38
CA ALA A 84 -7.73 3.20 20.83
C ALA A 84 -9.20 2.86 21.16
N SER A 85 -10.15 3.26 20.32
CA SER A 85 -11.58 3.01 20.54
C SER A 85 -12.29 2.41 19.32
N GLY A 86 -11.68 2.44 18.16
CA GLY A 86 -12.18 1.82 16.95
C GLY A 86 -11.37 0.59 16.55
N SER A 87 -11.79 -0.09 15.49
CA SER A 87 -11.07 -1.24 14.96
C SER A 87 -11.30 -1.43 13.47
N VAL A 88 -10.33 -2.05 12.82
CA VAL A 88 -10.48 -2.57 11.46
C VAL A 88 -10.63 -4.09 11.57
N ARG A 89 -11.79 -4.61 11.26
CA ARG A 89 -12.11 -6.03 11.42
C ARG A 89 -11.69 -6.87 10.22
N SER A 90 -11.89 -6.31 9.03
CA SER A 90 -11.44 -6.95 7.79
C SER A 90 -10.85 -5.91 6.86
N TYR A 91 -9.96 -6.36 6.00
CA TYR A 91 -9.31 -5.50 5.02
C TYR A 91 -8.88 -6.35 3.82
N GLU A 92 -9.21 -5.91 2.64
CA GLU A 92 -8.89 -6.61 1.41
C GLU A 92 -8.45 -5.61 0.33
N VAL A 93 -7.32 -5.85 -0.30
CA VAL A 93 -6.91 -5.12 -1.49
C VAL A 93 -7.65 -5.71 -2.69
N VAL A 94 -8.52 -4.91 -3.30
CA VAL A 94 -9.39 -5.35 -4.40
C VAL A 94 -8.66 -5.26 -5.74
N ARG A 95 -7.96 -4.15 -5.97
CA ARG A 95 -7.24 -3.93 -7.23
C ARG A 95 -6.12 -2.91 -7.04
N VAL A 96 -5.17 -2.96 -7.95
CA VAL A 96 -4.07 -2.00 -8.06
C VAL A 96 -4.12 -1.40 -9.46
N GLU A 97 -3.97 -0.08 -9.54
CA GLU A 97 -3.99 0.69 -10.78
C GLU A 97 -2.82 1.68 -10.83
N GLY A 98 -2.58 2.24 -11.99
CA GLY A 98 -1.69 3.38 -12.16
C GLY A 98 -0.23 3.02 -12.15
N GLU A 99 0.17 2.15 -13.05
CA GLU A 99 1.57 1.78 -13.29
C GLU A 99 2.37 2.87 -14.00
N CYS A 100 2.20 4.12 -13.61
CA CYS A 100 3.16 5.15 -14.02
C CYS A 100 4.37 5.07 -13.11
N LYS A 101 5.52 4.92 -13.72
CA LYS A 101 6.90 4.74 -13.22
C LYS A 101 7.22 5.00 -11.74
N ALA A 102 6.49 5.84 -11.03
CA ALA A 102 6.74 6.21 -9.65
C ALA A 102 5.47 6.35 -8.82
N HIS A 103 4.30 6.05 -9.39
CA HIS A 103 3.02 6.16 -8.73
C HIS A 103 2.23 4.87 -8.83
N GLY A 104 1.57 4.51 -7.77
CA GLY A 104 0.65 3.39 -7.75
C GLY A 104 -0.58 3.71 -6.91
N VAL A 105 -1.71 3.15 -7.30
CA VAL A 105 -2.97 3.31 -6.60
C VAL A 105 -3.51 1.94 -6.25
N ALA A 106 -3.88 1.75 -5.00
CA ALA A 106 -4.56 0.55 -4.56
C ALA A 106 -5.96 0.90 -4.06
N HIS A 107 -6.91 0.05 -4.40
CA HIS A 107 -8.27 0.11 -3.89
C HIS A 107 -8.46 -1.05 -2.92
N ALA A 108 -8.90 -0.73 -1.71
CA ALA A 108 -9.17 -1.71 -0.69
C ALA A 108 -10.60 -1.56 -0.17
N ARG A 109 -11.10 -2.62 0.43
CA ARG A 109 -12.35 -2.63 1.20
C ARG A 109 -12.03 -2.98 2.63
N ALA A 110 -12.70 -2.35 3.55
CA ALA A 110 -12.54 -2.64 4.97
C ALA A 110 -13.88 -2.65 5.68
N SER A 111 -14.01 -3.53 6.65
CA SER A 111 -15.05 -3.47 7.66
C SER A 111 -14.46 -2.89 8.92
N VAL A 112 -15.04 -1.80 9.38
CA VAL A 112 -14.53 -1.04 10.53
C VAL A 112 -15.60 -0.93 11.60
N VAL A 113 -15.16 -0.74 12.82
CA VAL A 113 -16.00 -0.28 13.92
C VAL A 113 -15.46 1.10 14.30
N ASP A 114 -16.29 2.13 14.18
CA ASP A 114 -15.86 3.48 14.46
C ASP A 114 -15.70 3.73 15.97
N ARG A 115 -15.29 4.94 16.33
CA ARG A 115 -15.05 5.31 17.74
C ARG A 115 -16.31 5.24 18.60
N GLN A 116 -17.48 5.33 18.00
CA GLN A 116 -18.78 5.22 18.67
C GLN A 116 -19.26 3.78 18.77
N GLY A 117 -18.51 2.83 18.27
CA GLY A 117 -18.87 1.42 18.25
C GLY A 117 -19.80 1.02 17.10
N SER A 118 -19.98 1.89 16.10
CA SER A 118 -20.83 1.62 14.95
C SER A 118 -20.07 0.88 13.86
N PRO A 119 -20.59 -0.27 13.37
CA PRO A 119 -19.98 -0.97 12.27
C PRO A 119 -20.25 -0.24 10.95
N ALA A 120 -19.26 -0.23 10.07
CA ALA A 120 -19.38 0.33 8.73
C ALA A 120 -18.51 -0.42 7.74
N ARG A 121 -18.90 -0.41 6.48
CA ARG A 121 -18.05 -0.81 5.36
C ARG A 121 -17.55 0.43 4.66
N VAL A 122 -16.27 0.45 4.36
CA VAL A 122 -15.63 1.57 3.68
C VAL A 122 -14.77 1.07 2.52
N GLY A 123 -14.78 1.82 1.43
CA GLY A 123 -13.77 1.71 0.40
C GLY A 123 -12.59 2.58 0.78
N LEU A 124 -11.39 2.16 0.43
CA LEU A 124 -10.16 2.92 0.63
C LEU A 124 -9.43 3.08 -0.68
N HIS A 125 -9.08 4.30 -0.99
CA HIS A 125 -8.24 4.66 -2.12
C HIS A 125 -6.88 5.08 -1.58
N LEU A 126 -5.88 4.26 -1.82
CA LEU A 126 -4.52 4.42 -1.31
C LEU A 126 -3.61 4.85 -2.46
N THR A 127 -2.93 5.97 -2.30
CA THR A 127 -1.96 6.47 -3.27
C THR A 127 -0.55 6.25 -2.73
N PHE A 128 0.27 5.59 -3.54
CA PHE A 128 1.67 5.33 -3.23
C PHE A 128 2.59 6.04 -4.22
N GLN A 129 3.77 6.38 -3.76
CA GLN A 129 4.84 6.94 -4.57
C GLN A 129 6.13 6.16 -4.32
N LEU A 130 6.89 5.91 -5.38
CA LEU A 130 8.22 5.30 -5.27
C LEU A 130 9.24 6.39 -4.94
N GLU A 131 9.84 6.30 -3.77
CA GLU A 131 10.84 7.23 -3.26
C GLU A 131 12.05 6.44 -2.76
N GLU A 132 13.20 6.70 -3.34
CA GLU A 132 14.45 6.04 -2.97
C GLU A 132 14.37 4.50 -2.94
N GLY A 133 13.73 3.92 -3.96
CA GLY A 133 13.54 2.48 -4.10
C GLY A 133 12.46 1.88 -3.19
N ARG A 134 11.70 2.71 -2.50
CA ARG A 134 10.69 2.30 -1.52
C ARG A 134 9.32 2.90 -1.87
N TRP A 135 8.28 2.08 -1.85
CA TRP A 135 6.91 2.56 -2.01
C TRP A 135 6.40 3.15 -0.70
N VAL A 136 6.03 4.42 -0.72
CA VAL A 136 5.52 5.13 0.44
C VAL A 136 4.09 5.59 0.22
N LEU A 137 3.30 5.58 1.29
CA LEU A 137 1.92 6.06 1.28
C LEU A 137 1.92 7.59 1.22
N ARG A 138 1.28 8.14 0.19
CA ARG A 138 1.13 9.59 0.00
C ARG A 138 -0.30 10.08 0.20
N GLY A 139 -1.26 9.18 0.13
CA GLY A 139 -2.65 9.55 0.34
C GLY A 139 -3.51 8.36 0.75
N MET A 140 -4.53 8.63 1.53
CA MET A 140 -5.58 7.69 1.88
C MET A 140 -6.91 8.41 1.92
N ARG A 141 -7.87 7.94 1.14
CA ARG A 141 -9.21 8.50 1.08
C ARG A 141 -10.25 7.41 1.26
N GLU A 142 -11.21 7.66 2.14
CA GLU A 142 -12.41 6.83 2.20
C GLU A 142 -13.32 7.15 1.02
N THR A 143 -13.91 6.10 0.48
CA THR A 143 -14.96 6.16 -0.53
C THR A 143 -16.18 5.44 -0.03
N ALA A 144 -17.36 5.85 -0.51
CA ALA A 144 -18.58 5.10 -0.24
C ALA A 144 -18.53 3.72 -0.92
N GLU A 145 -19.03 2.70 -0.26
CA GLU A 145 -19.34 1.41 -0.86
C GLU A 145 -20.82 1.34 -1.21
#